data_272147d12dd8ae58802b324e625ca1d3
#
_entry.id   272147d12dd8ae58802b324e625ca1d3
#
_cell.length_a   1.000
_cell.length_b   1.000
_cell.length_c   1.000
_cell.angle_alpha   90.00
_cell.angle_beta   90.00
_cell.angle_gamma   90.00
#
_symmetry.space_group_name_H-M   'P 1'
#
loop_
_entity.id
_entity.type
_entity.pdbx_description
1 polymer ?
#
loop_
_entity_poly.entity_id
_entity_poly.type
_entity_poly.pdbx_seq_one_letter_code
_entity_poly.pdbx_strand_id
1 'polypeptide(L)'
;MPVIALLGLIYLYATGGRYVVTENAYVKSDVITISADVSGRVIHVAVEENQRVRKGDLLFLLDAAPYEIEVQRAESEMDIVATEIESLRADYRETLIKRKHALEQVDFLSRQLKRQRQLRKQGLGSEEQYDEALHTVETAKQQVQLIKQSTERVLATLGGDVNRPIESHPDYRRARATYNQAALNLARTKIIAATSGIITNLKLQTGEFVAVGKPVFSLVDTTRVWIEANLKETQLTYVREGQQASVVADAYPDQIWETIVDNIAPATGAEFALLPPQNASGNWVKVVQWVPIRLDLDQQATKATALRAGMTVTVRIDTERHRATPAFIATLFGTRDALSMAPTTNTEAKAAN
;
A
#
# COMPACT_ATOMS: atom_id res chain seq x y z
N MET A 1 14.14 0.55 69.59
CA MET A 1 14.51 1.43 68.48
C MET A 1 15.37 0.76 67.39
N PRO A 2 16.45 -0.06 67.64
CA PRO A 2 17.27 -0.63 66.60
C PRO A 2 16.55 -1.67 65.70
N VAL A 3 15.58 -2.42 66.25
CA VAL A 3 14.82 -3.45 65.52
C VAL A 3 13.88 -2.81 64.46
N ILE A 4 13.25 -1.70 64.79
CA ILE A 4 12.37 -0.95 63.86
C ILE A 4 13.20 -0.34 62.73
N ALA A 5 14.38 0.20 63.06
CA ALA A 5 15.31 0.70 62.03
C ALA A 5 15.81 -0.39 61.11
N LEU A 6 16.10 -1.60 61.63
CA LEU A 6 16.53 -2.77 60.86
C LEU A 6 15.40 -3.26 59.95
N LEU A 7 14.17 -3.35 60.43
CA LEU A 7 12.99 -3.74 59.64
C LEU A 7 12.72 -2.72 58.55
N GLY A 8 12.88 -1.43 58.83
CA GLY A 8 12.75 -0.36 57.81
C GLY A 8 13.84 -0.47 56.72
N LEU A 9 15.08 -0.78 57.13
CA LEU A 9 16.18 -0.96 56.17
C LEU A 9 16.00 -2.22 55.31
N ILE A 10 15.47 -3.29 55.88
CA ILE A 10 15.12 -4.53 55.15
C ILE A 10 13.99 -4.28 54.15
N TYR A 11 12.97 -3.55 54.58
CA TYR A 11 11.85 -3.16 53.73
C TYR A 11 12.33 -2.31 52.55
N LEU A 12 13.13 -1.26 52.80
CA LEU A 12 13.75 -0.43 51.76
C LEU A 12 14.68 -1.24 50.84
N TYR A 13 15.39 -2.22 51.37
CA TYR A 13 16.25 -3.12 50.56
C TYR A 13 15.41 -4.07 49.68
N ALA A 14 14.36 -4.66 50.26
CA ALA A 14 13.49 -5.62 49.53
C ALA A 14 12.65 -4.95 48.44
N THR A 15 12.22 -3.70 48.68
CA THR A 15 11.45 -2.91 47.68
C THR A 15 12.36 -2.14 46.73
N GLY A 16 13.62 -1.93 47.06
CA GLY A 16 14.62 -1.26 46.25
C GLY A 16 14.91 -2.03 44.94
N GLY A 17 14.69 -1.37 43.76
CA GLY A 17 15.02 -1.93 42.46
C GLY A 17 13.85 -2.61 41.74
N ARG A 18 12.64 -2.52 42.26
CA ARG A 18 11.42 -2.96 41.59
C ARG A 18 11.08 -2.06 40.40
N TYR A 19 11.29 -0.77 40.54
CA TYR A 19 10.95 0.21 39.51
C TYR A 19 12.17 0.65 38.73
N VAL A 20 12.04 0.68 37.40
CA VAL A 20 12.99 1.29 36.47
C VAL A 20 12.40 2.62 36.02
N VAL A 21 13.14 3.72 36.23
CA VAL A 21 12.68 5.06 35.89
C VAL A 21 13.60 5.66 34.83
N THR A 22 13.00 6.32 33.83
CA THR A 22 13.71 7.11 32.84
C THR A 22 12.96 8.42 32.56
N GLU A 23 13.71 9.50 32.48
CA GLU A 23 13.24 10.81 32.05
C GLU A 23 13.53 11.05 30.54
N ASN A 24 14.32 10.16 29.93
CA ASN A 24 14.59 10.21 28.51
C ASN A 24 13.50 9.48 27.73
N ALA A 25 12.31 10.05 27.74
CA ALA A 25 11.15 9.50 27.05
C ALA A 25 10.30 10.61 26.41
N TYR A 26 9.71 10.30 25.27
CA TYR A 26 8.97 11.25 24.46
C TYR A 26 7.65 10.65 23.97
N VAL A 27 6.65 11.48 23.90
CA VAL A 27 5.40 11.18 23.21
C VAL A 27 5.69 11.18 21.71
N LYS A 28 5.31 10.12 21.02
CA LYS A 28 5.43 9.95 19.56
C LYS A 28 4.06 9.74 18.94
N SER A 29 3.96 10.09 17.68
CA SER A 29 2.78 9.87 16.84
C SER A 29 3.23 9.75 15.40
N ASP A 30 2.42 9.12 14.56
CA ASP A 30 2.69 9.05 13.13
C ASP A 30 2.56 10.45 12.51
N VAL A 31 3.60 10.85 11.78
CA VAL A 31 3.61 12.11 11.02
C VAL A 31 3.57 11.78 9.55
N ILE A 32 2.45 12.08 8.91
CA ILE A 32 2.21 11.83 7.50
C ILE A 32 2.52 13.11 6.73
N THR A 33 3.48 13.02 5.85
CA THR A 33 3.81 14.11 4.93
C THR A 33 2.80 14.14 3.78
N ILE A 34 2.12 15.25 3.61
CA ILE A 34 1.16 15.45 2.52
C ILE A 34 1.89 15.98 1.29
N SER A 35 1.68 15.30 0.17
CA SER A 35 2.17 15.67 -1.16
C SER A 35 1.04 15.50 -2.17
N ALA A 36 1.18 16.11 -3.35
CA ALA A 36 0.24 15.90 -4.45
C ALA A 36 0.70 14.75 -5.35
N ASP A 37 -0.24 13.93 -5.80
CA ASP A 37 -0.01 12.83 -6.77
C ASP A 37 0.06 13.33 -8.21
N VAL A 38 -0.46 14.55 -8.46
CA VAL A 38 -0.45 15.23 -9.75
C VAL A 38 0.04 16.66 -9.57
N SER A 39 0.69 17.22 -10.57
CA SER A 39 1.20 18.59 -10.51
C SER A 39 0.11 19.60 -10.88
N GLY A 40 0.13 20.78 -10.28
CA GLY A 40 -0.83 21.82 -10.65
C GLY A 40 -0.71 23.06 -9.79
N ARG A 41 -1.46 24.10 -10.21
CA ARG A 41 -1.60 25.32 -9.43
C ARG A 41 -2.66 25.12 -8.35
N VAL A 42 -2.38 25.52 -7.13
CA VAL A 42 -3.34 25.51 -6.03
C VAL A 42 -4.38 26.59 -6.24
N ILE A 43 -5.65 26.21 -6.33
CA ILE A 43 -6.78 27.13 -6.46
C ILE A 43 -7.44 27.44 -5.12
N HIS A 44 -7.36 26.52 -4.17
CA HIS A 44 -7.96 26.70 -2.85
C HIS A 44 -7.23 25.85 -1.82
N VAL A 45 -6.96 26.42 -0.65
CA VAL A 45 -6.48 25.71 0.55
C VAL A 45 -7.63 25.71 1.54
N ALA A 46 -8.12 24.53 1.90
CA ALA A 46 -9.33 24.33 2.71
C ALA A 46 -9.06 24.18 4.20
N VAL A 47 -7.78 24.22 4.60
CA VAL A 47 -7.33 23.99 5.99
C VAL A 47 -6.39 25.08 6.47
N GLU A 48 -6.30 25.23 7.80
CA GLU A 48 -5.41 26.18 8.47
C GLU A 48 -4.36 25.46 9.31
N GLU A 49 -3.29 26.17 9.66
CA GLU A 49 -2.26 25.68 10.59
C GLU A 49 -2.88 25.32 11.94
N ASN A 50 -2.51 24.15 12.48
CA ASN A 50 -3.03 23.58 13.73
C ASN A 50 -4.51 23.18 13.70
N GLN A 51 -5.16 23.19 12.53
CA GLN A 51 -6.54 22.72 12.39
C GLN A 51 -6.63 21.20 12.54
N ARG A 52 -7.65 20.74 13.26
CA ARG A 52 -8.00 19.31 13.33
C ARG A 52 -8.84 18.93 12.11
N VAL A 53 -8.42 17.86 11.43
CA VAL A 53 -9.12 17.29 10.26
C VAL A 53 -9.47 15.83 10.53
N ARG A 54 -10.51 15.34 9.85
CA ARG A 54 -10.92 13.94 9.84
C ARG A 54 -10.49 13.29 8.54
N LYS A 55 -10.36 11.97 8.54
CA LYS A 55 -10.14 11.20 7.32
C LYS A 55 -11.23 11.54 6.29
N GLY A 56 -10.81 11.90 5.07
CA GLY A 56 -11.67 12.28 3.97
C GLY A 56 -11.93 13.79 3.85
N ASP A 57 -11.57 14.60 4.84
CA ASP A 57 -11.70 16.06 4.75
C ASP A 57 -10.81 16.60 3.62
N LEU A 58 -11.32 17.61 2.93
CA LEU A 58 -10.58 18.30 1.87
C LEU A 58 -9.44 19.12 2.48
N LEU A 59 -8.24 18.95 1.95
CA LEU A 59 -7.06 19.69 2.38
C LEU A 59 -6.77 20.87 1.45
N PHE A 60 -6.67 20.61 0.16
CA PHE A 60 -6.51 21.64 -0.86
C PHE A 60 -6.96 21.13 -2.25
N LEU A 61 -7.17 22.06 -3.15
CA LEU A 61 -7.58 21.80 -4.54
C LEU A 61 -6.52 22.33 -5.50
N LEU A 62 -6.17 21.51 -6.48
CA LEU A 62 -5.40 21.92 -7.64
C LEU A 62 -6.33 22.35 -8.78
N ASP A 63 -5.80 23.10 -9.72
CA ASP A 63 -6.52 23.44 -10.96
C ASP A 63 -6.87 22.17 -11.74
N ALA A 64 -8.16 21.90 -11.83
CA ALA A 64 -8.70 20.71 -12.47
C ALA A 64 -8.84 20.86 -13.99
N ALA A 65 -8.86 22.10 -14.52
CA ALA A 65 -9.18 22.35 -15.92
C ALA A 65 -8.30 21.60 -16.92
N PRO A 66 -6.96 21.49 -16.76
CA PRO A 66 -6.13 20.69 -17.65
C PRO A 66 -6.51 19.20 -17.64
N TYR A 67 -6.86 18.67 -16.48
CA TYR A 67 -7.23 17.26 -16.30
C TYR A 67 -8.64 16.97 -16.82
N GLU A 68 -9.57 17.90 -16.71
CA GLU A 68 -10.91 17.80 -17.32
C GLU A 68 -10.81 17.72 -18.85
N ILE A 69 -9.93 18.53 -19.46
CA ILE A 69 -9.66 18.48 -20.90
C ILE A 69 -9.08 17.11 -21.30
N GLU A 70 -8.18 16.54 -20.49
CA GLU A 70 -7.61 15.22 -20.76
C GLU A 70 -8.66 14.11 -20.66
N VAL A 71 -9.57 14.18 -19.70
CA VAL A 71 -10.69 13.23 -19.56
C VAL A 71 -11.59 13.32 -20.80
N GLN A 72 -11.97 14.54 -21.22
CA GLN A 72 -12.82 14.76 -22.39
C GLN A 72 -12.17 14.26 -23.69
N ARG A 73 -10.84 14.46 -23.83
CA ARG A 73 -10.07 13.93 -24.96
C ARG A 73 -10.10 12.40 -24.98
N ALA A 74 -9.83 11.76 -23.83
CA ALA A 74 -9.82 10.32 -23.73
C ALA A 74 -11.20 9.68 -23.90
N GLU A 75 -12.26 10.36 -23.49
CA GLU A 75 -13.65 9.98 -23.73
C GLU A 75 -13.98 10.03 -25.23
N SER A 76 -13.62 11.11 -25.91
CA SER A 76 -13.80 11.25 -27.36
C SER A 76 -13.05 10.15 -28.14
N GLU A 77 -11.83 9.80 -27.72
CA GLU A 77 -11.06 8.71 -28.32
C GLU A 77 -11.75 7.35 -28.15
N MET A 78 -12.34 7.12 -26.98
CA MET A 78 -13.10 5.90 -26.70
C MET A 78 -14.34 5.80 -27.60
N ASP A 79 -15.04 6.93 -27.84
CA ASP A 79 -16.20 7.00 -28.74
C ASP A 79 -15.80 6.78 -30.20
N ILE A 80 -14.65 7.32 -30.63
CA ILE A 80 -14.10 7.07 -31.97
C ILE A 80 -13.86 5.59 -32.17
N VAL A 81 -13.17 4.94 -31.25
CA VAL A 81 -12.89 3.48 -31.34
C VAL A 81 -14.19 2.67 -31.34
N ALA A 82 -15.19 3.07 -30.55
CA ALA A 82 -16.50 2.39 -30.58
C ALA A 82 -17.15 2.50 -31.97
N THR A 83 -17.09 3.68 -32.57
CA THR A 83 -17.63 3.93 -33.93
C THR A 83 -16.86 3.13 -35.01
N GLU A 84 -15.53 3.04 -34.89
CA GLU A 84 -14.69 2.23 -35.79
C GLU A 84 -15.05 0.74 -35.73
N ILE A 85 -15.29 0.19 -34.54
CA ILE A 85 -15.72 -1.20 -34.36
C ILE A 85 -17.09 -1.42 -35.03
N GLU A 86 -18.05 -0.48 -34.88
CA GLU A 86 -19.34 -0.57 -35.56
C GLU A 86 -19.20 -0.48 -37.09
N SER A 87 -18.28 0.34 -37.60
CA SER A 87 -17.95 0.41 -39.01
C SER A 87 -17.41 -0.93 -39.53
N LEU A 88 -16.47 -1.54 -38.81
CA LEU A 88 -15.95 -2.87 -39.14
C LEU A 88 -17.05 -3.96 -39.15
N ARG A 89 -18.03 -3.86 -38.26
CA ARG A 89 -19.21 -4.75 -38.30
C ARG A 89 -20.07 -4.55 -39.54
N ALA A 90 -20.21 -3.30 -39.98
CA ALA A 90 -20.91 -2.99 -41.23
C ALA A 90 -20.17 -3.52 -42.43
N ASP A 91 -18.85 -3.34 -42.50
CA ASP A 91 -17.98 -3.89 -43.54
C ASP A 91 -18.05 -5.44 -43.61
N TYR A 92 -18.05 -6.09 -42.44
CA TYR A 92 -18.23 -7.56 -42.40
C TYR A 92 -19.56 -7.97 -43.03
N ARG A 93 -20.67 -7.30 -42.68
CA ARG A 93 -22.00 -7.57 -43.26
C ARG A 93 -22.00 -7.35 -44.78
N GLU A 94 -21.33 -6.31 -45.25
CA GLU A 94 -21.19 -6.05 -46.70
C GLU A 94 -20.42 -7.18 -47.41
N THR A 95 -19.30 -7.63 -46.82
CA THR A 95 -18.52 -8.73 -47.41
C THR A 95 -19.33 -10.05 -47.47
N LEU A 96 -20.19 -10.31 -46.51
CA LEU A 96 -21.11 -11.48 -46.55
C LEU A 96 -22.10 -11.36 -47.69
N ILE A 97 -22.66 -10.20 -47.98
CA ILE A 97 -23.56 -9.95 -49.10
C ILE A 97 -22.81 -10.18 -50.42
N LYS A 98 -21.62 -9.60 -50.59
CA LYS A 98 -20.76 -9.78 -51.74
C LYS A 98 -20.45 -11.27 -52.00
N ARG A 99 -20.13 -12.03 -50.92
CA ARG A 99 -19.89 -13.48 -51.01
C ARG A 99 -21.13 -14.25 -51.47
N LYS A 100 -22.31 -13.89 -50.97
CA LYS A 100 -23.56 -14.50 -51.40
C LYS A 100 -23.80 -14.28 -52.90
N HIS A 101 -23.67 -13.06 -53.37
CA HIS A 101 -23.79 -12.77 -54.80
C HIS A 101 -22.79 -13.52 -55.67
N ALA A 102 -21.52 -13.60 -55.25
CA ALA A 102 -20.51 -14.33 -55.97
C ALA A 102 -20.81 -15.84 -56.05
N LEU A 103 -21.37 -16.44 -54.96
CA LEU A 103 -21.82 -17.83 -54.97
C LEU A 103 -23.02 -18.04 -55.91
N GLU A 104 -23.99 -17.14 -55.93
CA GLU A 104 -25.12 -17.18 -56.89
C GLU A 104 -24.64 -17.12 -58.33
N GLN A 105 -23.61 -16.28 -58.62
CA GLN A 105 -22.96 -16.20 -59.93
C GLN A 105 -22.26 -17.50 -60.33
N VAL A 106 -21.52 -18.14 -59.41
CA VAL A 106 -20.90 -19.46 -59.62
C VAL A 106 -21.98 -20.50 -59.92
N ASP A 107 -23.09 -20.52 -59.23
CA ASP A 107 -24.19 -21.46 -59.47
C ASP A 107 -24.83 -21.26 -60.88
N PHE A 108 -25.09 -20.01 -61.27
CA PHE A 108 -25.61 -19.66 -62.58
C PHE A 108 -24.67 -20.13 -63.69
N LEU A 109 -23.37 -19.82 -63.61
CA LEU A 109 -22.36 -20.17 -64.59
C LEU A 109 -22.14 -21.70 -64.65
N SER A 110 -22.20 -22.36 -63.52
CA SER A 110 -22.10 -23.83 -63.43
C SER A 110 -23.25 -24.53 -64.15
N ARG A 111 -24.47 -23.99 -64.04
CA ARG A 111 -25.61 -24.49 -64.83
C ARG A 111 -25.39 -24.27 -66.34
N GLN A 112 -24.80 -23.15 -66.73
CA GLN A 112 -24.48 -22.85 -68.16
C GLN A 112 -23.41 -23.81 -68.67
N LEU A 113 -22.32 -24.03 -67.92
CA LEU A 113 -21.30 -25.00 -68.25
C LEU A 113 -21.88 -26.44 -68.43
N LYS A 114 -22.79 -26.83 -67.51
CA LYS A 114 -23.47 -28.13 -67.62
C LYS A 114 -24.26 -28.26 -68.92
N ARG A 115 -24.94 -27.20 -69.37
CA ARG A 115 -25.67 -27.15 -70.66
C ARG A 115 -24.69 -27.27 -71.82
N GLN A 116 -23.58 -26.52 -71.86
CA GLN A 116 -22.58 -26.59 -72.93
C GLN A 116 -21.91 -27.99 -72.99
N ARG A 117 -21.63 -28.59 -71.84
CA ARG A 117 -21.12 -29.95 -71.74
C ARG A 117 -22.06 -30.98 -72.33
N GLN A 118 -23.40 -30.81 -72.14
CA GLN A 118 -24.38 -31.71 -72.74
C GLN A 118 -24.45 -31.55 -74.31
N LEU A 119 -24.51 -30.28 -74.76
CA LEU A 119 -24.51 -29.99 -76.24
C LEU A 119 -23.28 -30.53 -76.90
N ARG A 120 -22.09 -30.38 -76.33
CA ARG A 120 -20.84 -30.98 -76.86
C ARG A 120 -20.93 -32.48 -76.92
N LYS A 121 -21.43 -33.15 -75.88
CA LYS A 121 -21.63 -34.64 -75.91
C LYS A 121 -22.58 -35.10 -76.98
N GLN A 122 -23.52 -34.31 -77.44
CA GLN A 122 -24.47 -34.59 -78.47
C GLN A 122 -23.96 -34.19 -79.87
N GLY A 123 -22.73 -33.65 -79.96
CA GLY A 123 -22.16 -33.19 -81.22
C GLY A 123 -22.74 -31.85 -81.72
N LEU A 124 -23.51 -31.14 -80.90
CA LEU A 124 -24.21 -29.90 -81.27
C LEU A 124 -23.52 -28.64 -80.70
N GLY A 125 -22.41 -28.76 -79.95
CA GLY A 125 -21.67 -27.68 -79.31
C GLY A 125 -20.26 -27.56 -79.84
N SER A 126 -19.69 -26.30 -79.86
CA SER A 126 -18.31 -26.00 -80.12
C SER A 126 -17.40 -26.30 -78.92
N GLU A 127 -16.17 -26.80 -79.13
CA GLU A 127 -15.14 -26.98 -78.15
C GLU A 127 -14.78 -25.65 -77.48
N GLU A 128 -14.65 -24.58 -78.28
CA GLU A 128 -14.37 -23.21 -77.83
C GLU A 128 -15.41 -22.73 -76.84
N GLN A 129 -16.73 -22.91 -77.11
CA GLN A 129 -17.80 -22.53 -76.20
C GLN A 129 -17.79 -23.26 -74.88
N TYR A 130 -17.35 -24.52 -74.88
CA TYR A 130 -17.19 -25.29 -73.65
C TYR A 130 -16.02 -24.79 -72.85
N ASP A 131 -14.86 -24.54 -73.47
CA ASP A 131 -13.65 -24.07 -72.81
C ASP A 131 -13.84 -22.63 -72.22
N GLU A 132 -14.55 -21.74 -72.96
CA GLU A 132 -14.93 -20.43 -72.43
C GLU A 132 -15.84 -20.54 -71.20
N ALA A 133 -16.87 -21.41 -71.26
CA ALA A 133 -17.75 -21.62 -70.11
C ALA A 133 -17.02 -22.21 -68.91
N LEU A 134 -16.04 -23.11 -69.15
CA LEU A 134 -15.18 -23.67 -68.09
C LEU A 134 -14.32 -22.60 -67.45
N HIS A 135 -13.62 -21.78 -68.25
CA HIS A 135 -12.78 -20.70 -67.78
C HIS A 135 -13.58 -19.68 -66.97
N THR A 136 -14.80 -19.32 -67.45
CA THR A 136 -15.67 -18.40 -66.75
C THR A 136 -16.11 -18.90 -65.37
N VAL A 137 -16.44 -20.20 -65.25
CA VAL A 137 -16.76 -20.81 -63.93
C VAL A 137 -15.53 -20.79 -63.01
N GLU A 138 -14.35 -21.15 -63.51
CA GLU A 138 -13.15 -21.14 -62.66
C GLU A 138 -12.80 -19.73 -62.18
N THR A 139 -12.91 -18.73 -63.05
CA THR A 139 -12.73 -17.31 -62.66
C THR A 139 -13.73 -16.86 -61.59
N ALA A 140 -15.00 -17.25 -61.74
CA ALA A 140 -16.01 -16.94 -60.73
C ALA A 140 -15.74 -17.62 -59.36
N LYS A 141 -15.24 -18.88 -59.39
CA LYS A 141 -14.81 -19.57 -58.16
C LYS A 141 -13.64 -18.84 -57.45
N GLN A 142 -12.64 -18.41 -58.25
CA GLN A 142 -11.51 -17.64 -57.70
C GLN A 142 -12.00 -16.36 -57.07
N GLN A 143 -12.98 -15.65 -57.63
CA GLN A 143 -13.59 -14.47 -57.04
C GLN A 143 -14.26 -14.77 -55.69
N VAL A 144 -14.96 -15.91 -55.56
CA VAL A 144 -15.51 -16.34 -54.28
C VAL A 144 -14.41 -16.55 -53.23
N GLN A 145 -13.27 -17.12 -53.59
CA GLN A 145 -12.15 -17.32 -52.66
C GLN A 145 -11.54 -15.97 -52.21
N LEU A 146 -11.40 -15.00 -53.11
CA LEU A 146 -10.90 -13.67 -52.76
C LEU A 146 -11.84 -12.96 -51.78
N ILE A 147 -13.15 -13.02 -52.00
CA ILE A 147 -14.14 -12.44 -51.10
C ILE A 147 -14.12 -13.17 -49.75
N LYS A 148 -13.99 -14.50 -49.74
CA LYS A 148 -13.88 -15.29 -48.51
C LYS A 148 -12.68 -14.83 -47.68
N GLN A 149 -11.50 -14.70 -48.29
CA GLN A 149 -10.29 -14.21 -47.59
C GLN A 149 -10.49 -12.78 -47.06
N SER A 150 -11.19 -11.89 -47.78
CA SER A 150 -11.52 -10.55 -47.29
C SER A 150 -12.45 -10.59 -46.09
N THR A 151 -13.47 -11.48 -46.12
CA THR A 151 -14.39 -11.68 -44.99
C THR A 151 -13.67 -12.17 -43.75
N GLU A 152 -12.76 -13.15 -43.91
CA GLU A 152 -11.96 -13.69 -42.81
C GLU A 152 -11.02 -12.64 -42.21
N ARG A 153 -10.45 -11.76 -43.02
CA ARG A 153 -9.60 -10.66 -42.56
C ARG A 153 -10.39 -9.69 -41.71
N VAL A 154 -11.56 -9.23 -42.16
CA VAL A 154 -12.43 -8.32 -41.39
C VAL A 154 -12.88 -8.97 -40.10
N LEU A 155 -13.22 -10.28 -40.14
CA LEU A 155 -13.58 -11.03 -38.94
C LEU A 155 -12.41 -11.13 -37.95
N ALA A 156 -11.19 -11.35 -38.43
CA ALA A 156 -9.99 -11.38 -37.59
C ALA A 156 -9.74 -10.03 -36.91
N THR A 157 -9.93 -8.90 -37.64
CA THR A 157 -9.83 -7.56 -37.07
C THR A 157 -10.88 -7.34 -35.97
N LEU A 158 -12.09 -7.90 -36.09
CA LEU A 158 -13.13 -7.90 -35.06
C LEU A 158 -12.82 -8.87 -33.88
N GLY A 159 -11.67 -9.57 -33.91
CA GLY A 159 -11.28 -10.53 -32.89
C GLY A 159 -11.97 -11.89 -32.99
N GLY A 160 -12.45 -12.26 -34.19
CA GLY A 160 -13.01 -13.58 -34.51
C GLY A 160 -14.51 -13.74 -34.23
N ASP A 161 -15.16 -12.77 -33.60
CA ASP A 161 -16.60 -12.80 -33.32
C ASP A 161 -17.24 -11.42 -33.55
N VAL A 162 -18.17 -11.37 -34.50
CA VAL A 162 -18.90 -10.14 -34.87
C VAL A 162 -19.81 -9.64 -33.74
N ASN A 163 -20.34 -10.54 -32.92
CA ASN A 163 -21.27 -10.22 -31.83
C ASN A 163 -20.55 -9.93 -30.50
N ARG A 164 -19.23 -9.99 -30.50
CA ARG A 164 -18.43 -9.70 -29.31
C ARG A 164 -18.77 -8.29 -28.77
N PRO A 165 -19.01 -8.11 -27.45
CA PRO A 165 -19.26 -6.79 -26.88
C PRO A 165 -18.10 -5.82 -27.22
N ILE A 166 -18.41 -4.57 -27.55
CA ILE A 166 -17.43 -3.53 -27.92
C ILE A 166 -16.40 -3.39 -26.79
N GLU A 167 -16.85 -3.44 -25.54
CA GLU A 167 -16.03 -3.29 -24.34
C GLU A 167 -14.94 -4.37 -24.21
N SER A 168 -15.14 -5.50 -24.87
CA SER A 168 -14.18 -6.61 -24.87
C SER A 168 -13.15 -6.53 -26.01
N HIS A 169 -13.34 -5.60 -26.96
CA HIS A 169 -12.39 -5.41 -28.07
C HIS A 169 -11.06 -4.82 -27.55
N PRO A 170 -9.90 -5.31 -28.01
CA PRO A 170 -8.60 -4.85 -27.50
C PRO A 170 -8.39 -3.34 -27.62
N ASP A 171 -8.79 -2.73 -28.72
CA ASP A 171 -8.63 -1.29 -28.95
C ASP A 171 -9.54 -0.45 -28.04
N TYR A 172 -10.78 -0.90 -27.83
CA TYR A 172 -11.67 -0.25 -26.89
C TYR A 172 -11.14 -0.33 -25.45
N ARG A 173 -10.62 -1.49 -25.04
CA ARG A 173 -10.00 -1.64 -23.71
C ARG A 173 -8.78 -0.75 -23.52
N ARG A 174 -7.99 -0.54 -24.57
CA ARG A 174 -6.87 0.40 -24.57
C ARG A 174 -7.36 1.84 -24.38
N ALA A 175 -8.33 2.28 -25.17
CA ALA A 175 -8.91 3.61 -25.04
C ALA A 175 -9.55 3.83 -23.66
N ARG A 176 -10.27 2.83 -23.14
CA ARG A 176 -10.84 2.85 -21.79
C ARG A 176 -9.79 2.95 -20.70
N ALA A 177 -8.64 2.28 -20.86
CA ALA A 177 -7.54 2.40 -19.91
C ALA A 177 -6.97 3.83 -19.88
N THR A 178 -6.85 4.47 -21.04
CA THR A 178 -6.44 5.89 -21.15
C THR A 178 -7.45 6.80 -20.46
N TYR A 179 -8.74 6.59 -20.69
CA TYR A 179 -9.81 7.32 -20.00
C TYR A 179 -9.74 7.14 -18.47
N ASN A 180 -9.60 5.92 -18.00
CA ASN A 180 -9.51 5.65 -16.57
C ASN A 180 -8.29 6.33 -15.93
N GLN A 181 -7.15 6.38 -16.65
CA GLN A 181 -5.96 7.10 -16.19
C GLN A 181 -6.20 8.60 -16.10
N ALA A 182 -6.83 9.21 -17.10
CA ALA A 182 -7.18 10.63 -17.09
C ALA A 182 -8.17 10.95 -15.96
N ALA A 183 -9.20 10.13 -15.77
CA ALA A 183 -10.18 10.27 -14.70
C ALA A 183 -9.54 10.13 -13.30
N LEU A 184 -8.58 9.21 -13.14
CA LEU A 184 -7.81 9.07 -11.90
C LEU A 184 -6.97 10.33 -11.62
N ASN A 185 -6.30 10.88 -12.64
CA ASN A 185 -5.52 12.11 -12.49
C ASN A 185 -6.42 13.29 -12.11
N LEU A 186 -7.60 13.40 -12.71
CA LEU A 186 -8.60 14.39 -12.33
C LEU A 186 -9.06 14.23 -10.87
N ALA A 187 -9.34 13.01 -10.42
CA ALA A 187 -9.70 12.74 -9.03
C ALA A 187 -8.59 13.17 -8.06
N ARG A 188 -7.32 12.99 -8.46
CA ARG A 188 -6.13 13.36 -7.67
C ARG A 188 -5.87 14.87 -7.57
N THR A 189 -6.63 15.71 -8.29
CA THR A 189 -6.57 17.17 -8.09
C THR A 189 -7.21 17.61 -6.79
N LYS A 190 -8.05 16.76 -6.18
CA LYS A 190 -8.67 16.97 -4.86
C LYS A 190 -7.86 16.20 -3.82
N ILE A 191 -7.05 16.92 -3.05
CA ILE A 191 -6.22 16.31 -2.02
C ILE A 191 -7.01 16.26 -0.71
N ILE A 192 -7.21 15.04 -0.20
CA ILE A 192 -8.00 14.75 1.00
C ILE A 192 -7.13 14.13 2.09
N ALA A 193 -7.55 14.26 3.34
CA ALA A 193 -6.86 13.68 4.49
C ALA A 193 -6.95 12.14 4.47
N ALA A 194 -5.81 11.45 4.49
CA ALA A 194 -5.73 10.00 4.53
C ALA A 194 -6.13 9.41 5.90
N THR A 195 -5.90 10.18 6.97
CA THR A 195 -6.25 9.84 8.36
C THR A 195 -6.75 11.08 9.09
N SER A 196 -7.28 10.90 10.29
CA SER A 196 -7.66 12.02 11.17
C SER A 196 -6.43 12.51 11.92
N GLY A 197 -6.27 13.84 12.04
CA GLY A 197 -5.09 14.41 12.69
C GLY A 197 -5.12 15.93 12.79
N ILE A 198 -3.96 16.50 13.02
CA ILE A 198 -3.75 17.96 13.11
C ILE A 198 -2.75 18.38 12.04
N ILE A 199 -3.10 19.41 11.28
CA ILE A 199 -2.25 19.99 10.24
C ILE A 199 -1.07 20.73 10.88
N THR A 200 0.14 20.51 10.36
CA THR A 200 1.36 21.22 10.81
C THR A 200 2.25 21.57 9.62
N ASN A 201 3.07 22.62 9.80
CA ASN A 201 3.98 23.13 8.76
C ASN A 201 3.27 23.57 7.47
N LEU A 202 2.07 24.14 7.60
CA LEU A 202 1.29 24.61 6.44
C LEU A 202 1.90 25.91 5.89
N LYS A 203 2.67 25.79 4.81
CA LYS A 203 3.25 26.93 4.09
C LYS A 203 2.58 27.18 2.76
N LEU A 204 1.69 26.25 2.34
CA LEU A 204 1.02 26.28 1.04
C LEU A 204 0.07 27.46 0.93
N GLN A 205 0.16 28.18 -0.20
CA GLN A 205 -0.73 29.31 -0.51
C GLN A 205 -1.46 29.11 -1.82
N THR A 206 -2.65 29.71 -1.90
CA THR A 206 -3.42 29.78 -3.15
C THR A 206 -2.61 30.50 -4.23
N GLY A 207 -2.56 29.91 -5.44
CA GLY A 207 -1.75 30.41 -6.56
C GLY A 207 -0.38 29.77 -6.68
N GLU A 208 0.11 29.05 -5.67
CA GLU A 208 1.38 28.32 -5.71
C GLU A 208 1.30 27.11 -6.64
N PHE A 209 2.41 26.77 -7.27
CA PHE A 209 2.51 25.55 -8.09
C PHE A 209 3.12 24.41 -7.31
N VAL A 210 2.43 23.27 -7.24
CA VAL A 210 2.88 22.04 -6.57
C VAL A 210 3.31 21.01 -7.60
N ALA A 211 4.50 20.44 -7.40
CA ALA A 211 5.02 19.34 -8.20
C ALA A 211 4.68 18.00 -7.54
N VAL A 212 4.57 16.95 -8.36
CA VAL A 212 4.32 15.57 -7.89
C VAL A 212 5.35 15.14 -6.86
N GLY A 213 4.89 14.56 -5.74
CA GLY A 213 5.73 14.01 -4.68
C GLY A 213 6.47 15.05 -3.82
N LYS A 214 6.34 16.36 -4.11
CA LYS A 214 6.94 17.40 -3.29
C LYS A 214 6.17 17.55 -1.97
N PRO A 215 6.82 17.45 -0.80
CA PRO A 215 6.21 17.71 0.49
C PRO A 215 5.63 19.12 0.56
N VAL A 216 4.39 19.22 1.00
CA VAL A 216 3.66 20.51 1.10
C VAL A 216 3.48 20.91 2.56
N PHE A 217 2.95 20.01 3.38
CA PHE A 217 2.80 20.15 4.83
C PHE A 217 2.69 18.76 5.47
N SER A 218 2.50 18.70 6.78
CA SER A 218 2.42 17.45 7.51
C SER A 218 1.09 17.32 8.25
N LEU A 219 0.62 16.08 8.40
CA LEU A 219 -0.52 15.69 9.20
C LEU A 219 -0.04 14.80 10.34
N VAL A 220 -0.18 15.28 11.58
CA VAL A 220 0.13 14.53 12.79
C VAL A 220 -1.09 13.71 13.18
N ASP A 221 -0.98 12.39 13.12
CA ASP A 221 -2.07 11.49 13.50
C ASP A 221 -2.34 11.60 15.02
N THR A 222 -3.58 11.87 15.37
CA THR A 222 -4.01 11.95 16.77
C THR A 222 -4.73 10.70 17.25
N THR A 223 -4.86 9.69 16.39
CA THR A 223 -5.54 8.43 16.73
C THR A 223 -4.60 7.41 17.35
N ARG A 224 -3.31 7.51 17.04
CA ARG A 224 -2.26 6.62 17.55
C ARG A 224 -1.13 7.43 18.17
N VAL A 225 -1.06 7.38 19.48
CA VAL A 225 -0.01 8.02 20.26
C VAL A 225 0.65 6.94 21.11
N TRP A 226 1.98 6.90 21.12
CA TRP A 226 2.75 5.99 21.97
C TRP A 226 3.87 6.74 22.67
N ILE A 227 4.49 6.11 23.64
CA ILE A 227 5.67 6.63 24.32
C ILE A 227 6.89 5.86 23.82
N GLU A 228 7.90 6.58 23.43
CA GLU A 228 9.23 6.05 23.16
C GLU A 228 10.15 6.44 24.32
N ALA A 229 10.55 5.45 25.11
CA ALA A 229 11.41 5.66 26.26
C ALA A 229 12.77 5.02 26.03
N ASN A 230 13.84 5.78 26.27
CA ASN A 230 15.19 5.31 26.14
C ASN A 230 15.71 4.83 27.49
N LEU A 231 16.01 3.55 27.61
CA LEU A 231 16.61 2.96 28.79
C LEU A 231 18.11 2.72 28.58
N LYS A 232 18.90 2.89 29.64
CA LYS A 232 20.28 2.45 29.62
C LYS A 232 20.36 0.92 29.53
N GLU A 233 21.31 0.36 28.80
CA GLU A 233 21.49 -1.11 28.68
C GLU A 233 21.53 -1.79 30.06
N THR A 234 22.07 -1.14 31.07
CA THR A 234 22.13 -1.63 32.45
C THR A 234 20.77 -1.69 33.15
N GLN A 235 19.79 -0.96 32.66
CA GLN A 235 18.42 -0.95 33.20
C GLN A 235 17.53 -2.03 32.60
N LEU A 236 17.91 -2.59 31.43
CA LEU A 236 17.14 -3.59 30.70
C LEU A 236 17.15 -4.99 31.33
N THR A 237 18.01 -5.25 32.31
CA THR A 237 18.21 -6.58 32.89
C THR A 237 16.90 -7.25 33.29
N TYR A 238 15.93 -6.51 33.81
CA TYR A 238 14.66 -7.02 34.32
C TYR A 238 13.43 -6.46 33.60
N VAL A 239 13.62 -5.62 32.60
CA VAL A 239 12.52 -5.11 31.77
C VAL A 239 12.13 -6.15 30.73
N ARG A 240 10.84 -6.42 30.60
CA ARG A 240 10.25 -7.37 29.67
C ARG A 240 9.00 -6.76 29.02
N GLU A 241 8.68 -7.24 27.84
CA GLU A 241 7.41 -6.92 27.16
C GLU A 241 6.23 -7.40 28.03
N GLY A 242 5.15 -6.63 28.03
CA GLY A 242 3.94 -6.89 28.82
C GLY A 242 3.96 -6.33 30.25
N GLN A 243 5.07 -5.78 30.73
CA GLN A 243 5.15 -5.19 32.07
C GLN A 243 4.35 -3.87 32.13
N GLN A 244 3.74 -3.64 33.28
CA GLN A 244 3.03 -2.39 33.56
C GLN A 244 4.00 -1.23 33.76
N ALA A 245 3.64 -0.09 33.23
CA ALA A 245 4.39 1.14 33.40
C ALA A 245 3.44 2.32 33.67
N SER A 246 3.92 3.33 34.37
CA SER A 246 3.23 4.60 34.55
C SER A 246 4.02 5.71 33.88
N VAL A 247 3.30 6.61 33.26
CA VAL A 247 3.85 7.76 32.53
C VAL A 247 3.29 9.03 33.08
N VAL A 248 4.16 10.01 33.32
CA VAL A 248 3.80 11.36 33.71
C VAL A 248 4.42 12.32 32.70
N ALA A 249 3.58 13.16 32.08
CA ALA A 249 4.08 14.19 31.18
C ALA A 249 4.48 15.44 31.95
N ASP A 250 5.62 16.04 31.59
CA ASP A 250 6.12 17.23 32.27
C ASP A 250 5.14 18.40 32.21
N ALA A 251 4.33 18.46 31.13
CA ALA A 251 3.27 19.45 30.97
C ALA A 251 2.04 19.20 31.88
N TYR A 252 1.88 18.00 32.45
CA TYR A 252 0.74 17.59 33.27
C TYR A 252 1.20 16.75 34.45
N PRO A 253 1.87 17.35 35.45
CA PRO A 253 2.53 16.62 36.53
C PRO A 253 1.54 15.89 37.46
N ASP A 254 0.29 16.33 37.52
CA ASP A 254 -0.74 15.74 38.38
C ASP A 254 -1.47 14.56 37.69
N GLN A 255 -1.16 14.26 36.42
CA GLN A 255 -1.84 13.23 35.68
C GLN A 255 -0.90 12.04 35.39
N ILE A 256 -1.33 10.86 35.79
CA ILE A 256 -0.61 9.61 35.56
C ILE A 256 -1.37 8.83 34.50
N TRP A 257 -0.65 8.39 33.45
CA TRP A 257 -1.17 7.46 32.45
C TRP A 257 -0.60 6.08 32.70
N GLU A 258 -1.48 5.11 32.83
CA GLU A 258 -1.06 3.72 32.87
C GLU A 258 -0.82 3.20 31.45
N THR A 259 0.22 2.40 31.29
CA THR A 259 0.67 1.91 29.99
C THR A 259 1.35 0.56 30.18
N ILE A 260 1.60 -0.11 29.08
CA ILE A 260 2.25 -1.42 29.02
C ILE A 260 3.47 -1.34 28.10
N VAL A 261 4.55 -2.00 28.48
CA VAL A 261 5.72 -2.18 27.59
C VAL A 261 5.29 -3.05 26.40
N ASP A 262 5.14 -2.43 25.24
CA ASP A 262 4.73 -3.09 24.00
C ASP A 262 5.90 -3.84 23.35
N ASN A 263 7.02 -3.14 23.18
CA ASN A 263 8.16 -3.68 22.47
C ASN A 263 9.49 -3.10 22.99
N ILE A 264 10.54 -3.90 22.93
CA ILE A 264 11.92 -3.51 23.24
C ILE A 264 12.72 -3.58 21.94
N ALA A 265 13.32 -2.47 21.52
CA ALA A 265 14.07 -2.44 20.27
C ALA A 265 15.22 -3.48 20.27
N PRO A 266 15.43 -4.21 19.16
CA PRO A 266 16.45 -5.24 19.06
C PRO A 266 17.88 -4.70 18.97
N ALA A 267 18.02 -3.38 18.80
CA ALA A 267 19.31 -2.70 18.66
C ALA A 267 19.34 -1.37 19.43
N THR A 268 20.54 -0.90 19.76
CA THR A 268 20.74 0.38 20.45
C THR A 268 20.52 1.55 19.48
N GLY A 269 20.18 2.73 20.01
CA GLY A 269 20.00 3.93 19.20
C GLY A 269 21.29 4.35 18.45
N ALA A 270 22.46 3.97 18.94
CA ALA A 270 23.74 4.26 18.28
C ALA A 270 23.93 3.51 16.96
N GLU A 271 23.34 2.31 16.81
CA GLU A 271 23.43 1.53 15.57
C GLU A 271 22.68 2.17 14.40
N PHE A 272 21.60 2.91 14.71
CA PHE A 272 20.78 3.61 13.72
C PHE A 272 21.17 5.08 13.53
N ALA A 273 22.22 5.54 14.21
CA ALA A 273 22.67 6.93 14.07
C ALA A 273 23.35 7.15 12.70
N LEU A 274 23.04 8.27 12.05
CA LEU A 274 23.69 8.69 10.78
C LEU A 274 25.22 8.78 10.89
N LEU A 275 25.74 9.06 12.09
CA LEU A 275 27.16 9.09 12.43
C LEU A 275 27.36 8.27 13.71
N PRO A 276 27.58 6.95 13.61
CA PRO A 276 27.88 6.13 14.78
C PRO A 276 29.12 6.63 15.48
N PRO A 277 29.17 6.68 16.82
CA PRO A 277 30.35 7.11 17.55
C PRO A 277 31.48 6.13 17.28
N GLN A 278 32.48 6.55 16.50
CA GLN A 278 33.68 5.75 16.22
C GLN A 278 34.72 6.00 17.29
N ASN A 279 34.87 5.06 18.22
CA ASN A 279 35.96 5.06 19.19
C ASN A 279 37.23 4.45 18.61
N ALA A 280 37.58 4.82 17.36
CA ALA A 280 38.71 4.20 16.62
C ALA A 280 40.08 4.79 16.94
N SER A 281 40.18 5.86 17.73
CA SER A 281 41.43 6.54 18.05
C SER A 281 41.87 6.29 19.51
N GLY A 282 42.59 5.20 19.73
CA GLY A 282 43.59 5.03 20.78
C GLY A 282 43.15 4.81 22.23
N ASN A 283 42.07 5.38 22.74
CA ASN A 283 41.62 5.16 24.12
C ASN A 283 40.16 4.70 24.12
N TRP A 284 39.95 3.40 24.27
CA TRP A 284 38.62 2.86 24.34
C TRP A 284 37.95 3.17 25.72
N VAL A 285 36.81 3.83 25.67
CA VAL A 285 35.99 4.14 26.85
C VAL A 285 34.62 3.43 26.68
N LYS A 286 34.23 2.64 27.67
CA LYS A 286 32.89 2.02 27.67
C LYS A 286 31.84 3.11 27.86
N VAL A 287 31.05 3.37 26.80
CA VAL A 287 29.89 4.28 26.85
C VAL A 287 28.62 3.42 26.95
N VAL A 288 27.83 3.64 28.02
CA VAL A 288 26.54 2.96 28.22
C VAL A 288 25.61 3.37 27.08
N GLN A 289 25.10 2.39 26.36
CA GLN A 289 24.20 2.60 25.24
C GLN A 289 22.73 2.76 25.69
N TRP A 290 21.96 3.47 24.87
CA TRP A 290 20.53 3.63 25.06
C TRP A 290 19.78 2.68 24.15
N VAL A 291 18.79 1.96 24.72
CA VAL A 291 17.91 1.06 23.99
C VAL A 291 16.50 1.65 24.05
N PRO A 292 15.90 1.98 22.89
CA PRO A 292 14.54 2.47 22.86
C PRO A 292 13.55 1.35 23.16
N ILE A 293 12.57 1.67 23.98
CA ILE A 293 11.41 0.82 24.23
C ILE A 293 10.15 1.59 23.85
N ARG A 294 9.15 0.88 23.39
CA ARG A 294 7.85 1.39 23.05
C ARG A 294 6.84 1.02 24.15
N LEU A 295 6.06 2.00 24.57
CA LEU A 295 4.96 1.78 25.50
C LEU A 295 3.66 2.22 24.79
N ASP A 296 2.65 1.37 24.82
CA ASP A 296 1.35 1.64 24.22
C ASP A 296 0.41 2.28 25.26
N LEU A 297 -0.23 3.37 24.87
CA LEU A 297 -1.16 4.12 25.72
C LEU A 297 -2.59 3.63 25.47
N ASP A 298 -3.34 3.40 26.54
CA ASP A 298 -4.78 3.14 26.39
C ASP A 298 -5.46 4.35 25.74
N GLN A 299 -6.10 4.11 24.61
CA GLN A 299 -6.77 5.14 23.81
C GLN A 299 -7.89 5.86 24.58
N GLN A 300 -8.46 5.25 25.62
CA GLN A 300 -9.50 5.90 26.44
C GLN A 300 -8.91 6.92 27.41
N ALA A 301 -7.72 6.68 27.92
CA ALA A 301 -7.02 7.60 28.81
C ALA A 301 -6.51 8.86 28.08
N THR A 302 -6.22 8.72 26.78
CA THR A 302 -5.68 9.83 25.96
C THR A 302 -6.73 10.87 25.57
N LYS A 303 -8.03 10.54 25.65
CA LYS A 303 -9.12 11.45 25.23
C LYS A 303 -9.35 12.61 26.20
N ALA A 304 -9.01 12.46 27.47
CA ALA A 304 -9.26 13.47 28.50
C ALA A 304 -8.22 14.60 28.47
N THR A 305 -6.96 14.28 28.13
CA THR A 305 -5.87 15.28 28.07
C THR A 305 -5.01 14.96 26.86
N ALA A 306 -4.98 15.86 25.87
CA ALA A 306 -4.31 15.66 24.61
C ALA A 306 -2.79 15.68 24.77
N LEU A 307 -2.18 14.51 24.91
CA LEU A 307 -0.74 14.35 24.74
C LEU A 307 -0.35 14.72 23.31
N ARG A 308 0.65 15.57 23.15
CA ARG A 308 1.14 15.99 21.84
C ARG A 308 2.48 15.32 21.53
N ALA A 309 2.66 14.91 20.30
CA ALA A 309 3.94 14.40 19.82
C ALA A 309 5.07 15.38 20.14
N GLY A 310 6.19 14.88 20.66
CA GLY A 310 7.34 15.68 21.07
C GLY A 310 7.33 16.12 22.55
N MET A 311 6.23 15.90 23.31
CA MET A 311 6.24 16.15 24.75
C MET A 311 7.20 15.21 25.46
N THR A 312 7.94 15.73 26.44
CA THR A 312 8.79 14.97 27.34
C THR A 312 7.94 14.34 28.44
N VAL A 313 8.28 13.10 28.79
CA VAL A 313 7.57 12.34 29.81
C VAL A 313 8.56 11.57 30.69
N THR A 314 8.18 11.37 31.95
CA THR A 314 8.87 10.45 32.86
C THR A 314 8.15 9.11 32.85
N VAL A 315 8.90 8.05 32.57
CA VAL A 315 8.37 6.68 32.54
C VAL A 315 8.88 5.90 33.75
N ARG A 316 7.98 5.20 34.43
CA ARG A 316 8.28 4.30 35.54
C ARG A 316 7.73 2.91 35.22
N ILE A 317 8.60 1.93 35.03
CA ILE A 317 8.25 0.55 34.71
C ILE A 317 8.30 -0.30 35.97
N ASP A 318 7.26 -1.06 36.25
CA ASP A 318 7.24 -2.05 37.33
C ASP A 318 7.80 -3.38 36.81
N THR A 319 8.99 -3.73 37.26
CA THR A 319 9.64 -4.98 36.84
C THR A 319 9.18 -6.19 37.64
N GLU A 320 8.27 -6.01 38.64
CA GLU A 320 7.79 -7.03 39.57
C GLU A 320 8.94 -7.76 40.34
N ARG A 321 10.12 -7.18 40.28
CA ARG A 321 11.28 -7.79 40.90
C ARG A 321 11.25 -7.65 42.41
N HIS A 322 11.25 -8.74 43.11
CA HIS A 322 11.54 -8.80 44.52
C HIS A 322 13.01 -9.23 44.74
N ARG A 323 13.79 -8.38 45.40
CA ARG A 323 15.14 -8.81 45.80
C ARG A 323 15.00 -9.92 46.81
N ALA A 324 15.67 -11.06 46.59
CA ALA A 324 15.75 -12.11 47.57
C ALA A 324 16.32 -11.56 48.87
N THR A 325 15.67 -11.86 50.00
CA THR A 325 16.20 -11.51 51.33
C THR A 325 17.59 -12.11 51.49
N PRO A 326 18.57 -11.35 51.98
CA PRO A 326 19.92 -11.88 52.21
C PRO A 326 19.86 -13.16 53.03
N ALA A 327 20.66 -14.17 52.66
CA ALA A 327 20.63 -15.53 53.28
C ALA A 327 20.77 -15.50 54.79
N PHE A 328 21.49 -14.52 55.38
CA PHE A 328 21.63 -14.38 56.83
C PHE A 328 20.32 -14.00 57.53
N ILE A 329 19.39 -13.33 56.85
CA ILE A 329 18.09 -12.97 57.39
C ILE A 329 17.14 -14.17 57.32
N ALA A 330 17.21 -14.99 56.27
CA ALA A 330 16.43 -16.21 56.10
C ALA A 330 16.77 -17.22 57.21
N THR A 331 18.03 -17.25 57.66
CA THR A 331 18.46 -18.11 58.76
C THR A 331 18.04 -17.59 60.15
N LEU A 332 17.86 -16.29 60.32
CA LEU A 332 17.40 -15.66 61.59
C LEU A 332 15.89 -15.81 61.84
N PHE A 333 15.09 -15.91 60.79
CA PHE A 333 13.61 -16.01 60.88
C PHE A 333 13.04 -17.39 60.51
N GLY A 334 13.86 -18.42 60.34
CA GLY A 334 13.43 -19.80 60.33
C GLY A 334 12.52 -20.24 59.19
N THR A 335 12.53 -19.58 58.03
CA THR A 335 11.77 -20.03 56.86
C THR A 335 12.61 -21.08 56.10
N ARG A 336 12.30 -22.35 56.35
CA ARG A 336 12.92 -23.53 55.74
C ARG A 336 12.34 -23.95 54.40
N ASP A 337 12.07 -23.03 53.49
CA ASP A 337 11.50 -23.41 52.19
C ASP A 337 12.14 -22.73 50.95
N ALA A 338 13.48 -22.81 50.88
CA ALA A 338 14.15 -22.34 49.65
C ALA A 338 15.45 -23.17 49.34
N LEU A 339 15.40 -24.47 49.53
CA LEU A 339 16.49 -25.35 49.08
C LEU A 339 15.98 -26.52 48.24
N SER A 340 15.32 -26.20 47.16
CA SER A 340 14.92 -27.20 46.16
C SER A 340 14.79 -26.58 44.78
N MET A 341 15.89 -26.08 44.24
CA MET A 341 16.09 -25.96 42.81
C MET A 341 17.59 -25.73 42.53
N ALA A 342 18.37 -26.80 42.72
CA ALA A 342 19.65 -26.88 42.05
C ALA A 342 19.41 -27.40 40.62
N PRO A 343 20.02 -26.83 39.61
CA PRO A 343 19.93 -27.37 38.25
C PRO A 343 20.76 -28.68 38.25
N THR A 344 20.10 -29.78 37.98
CA THR A 344 20.76 -31.04 37.62
C THR A 344 21.51 -30.88 36.31
N THR A 345 22.82 -30.77 36.41
CA THR A 345 23.74 -30.98 35.29
C THR A 345 23.63 -32.42 34.85
N ASN A 346 22.94 -32.68 33.75
CA ASN A 346 23.02 -33.95 33.06
C ASN A 346 24.26 -33.95 32.17
N THR A 347 25.33 -34.56 32.71
CA THR A 347 26.48 -35.01 31.93
C THR A 347 26.14 -36.41 31.39
N GLU A 348 25.82 -36.50 30.12
CA GLU A 348 26.03 -37.74 29.37
C GLU A 348 26.56 -37.37 27.99
N ALA A 349 27.88 -37.46 27.91
CA ALA A 349 28.59 -37.68 26.67
C ALA A 349 28.64 -39.19 26.44
N LYS A 350 28.31 -39.67 25.27
CA LYS A 350 29.19 -40.58 24.49
C LYS A 350 28.42 -41.51 23.57
N ALA A 351 28.84 -41.46 22.38
CA ALA A 351 29.09 -42.59 21.46
C ALA A 351 28.09 -42.81 20.31
N ALA A 352 28.73 -42.77 19.19
CA ALA A 352 28.60 -43.62 18.00
C ALA A 352 27.48 -43.28 16.97
N ASN A 353 27.73 -42.79 15.86
CA ASN A 353 28.30 -43.25 14.60
C ASN A 353 28.29 -42.15 13.57
#